data_75d3f8eb46ccd9b7e339c01e42bbec2d
#
_entry.id   75d3f8eb46ccd9b7e339c01e42bbec2d
#
_cell.length_a   1.000
_cell.length_b   1.000
_cell.length_c   1.000
_cell.angle_alpha   90.00
_cell.angle_beta   90.00
_cell.angle_gamma   90.00
#
_symmetry.space_group_name_H-M   'P 1'
#
loop_
_entity.id
_entity.type
_entity.pdbx_description
1 polymer ?
#
loop_
_entity_poly.entity_id
_entity_poly.type
_entity_poly.pdbx_seq_one_letter_code
_entity_poly.pdbx_strand_id
1 'polypeptide(L)'
;MHQILDSRKEEKIVPLFRLGFRPFFLLGALFSALAMLGWLGQLNGWFVLPGIGNPIWWHAHEMLFGFGAAIVAGFLLTAVQNWTAHPGVRSWPLVLVVVLWALPRALLPWLGEHNTLLMAADLLWLPLCAWYLAKPIVVTRQWRNLFFVPLLVILTLLNAASWLWQAQWADMEHLLITTVLLFTTLIAVMGGRVIPFFTARATGMEKAVPILWLERASLATLWLTLVSWLLLPTPWVTSLYMLPLYIVATVLHLWRQLRWRLPSTLGQPLLWSLHLAYLFIPLGLLALGALAAGLPISLSLASHLLSAGCMGTMILGMIARVSLGHSGRALQVGRRIQYAFGLVIMAALLRVLIPLLWPAYTLYGWNLSGLAWSLAYALFVWVYAPILTSPRADGRPG
;
A
#
# COMPACT_ATOMS: atom_id res chain seq x y z
N MET A 1 -28.07 -7.66 11.00
CA MET A 1 -27.18 -6.49 10.83
C MET A 1 -28.06 -5.25 10.75
N HIS A 2 -27.90 -4.31 11.67
CA HIS A 2 -28.60 -3.04 11.58
C HIS A 2 -28.17 -2.32 10.29
N GLN A 3 -29.14 -1.77 9.57
CA GLN A 3 -28.89 -1.01 8.35
C GLN A 3 -28.29 0.35 8.75
N ILE A 4 -26.98 0.52 8.53
CA ILE A 4 -26.23 1.74 8.90
C ILE A 4 -26.59 2.90 7.97
N LEU A 5 -27.06 2.60 6.76
CA LEU A 5 -27.32 3.56 5.68
C LEU A 5 -28.79 3.54 5.29
N ASP A 6 -29.34 4.72 5.06
CA ASP A 6 -30.68 4.91 4.48
C ASP A 6 -30.61 4.69 2.96
N SER A 7 -31.27 3.66 2.45
CA SER A 7 -31.27 3.28 1.03
C SER A 7 -31.71 4.43 0.13
N ARG A 8 -32.75 5.19 0.51
CA ARG A 8 -33.27 6.28 -0.31
C ARG A 8 -32.30 7.44 -0.46
N LYS A 9 -31.47 7.69 0.57
CA LYS A 9 -30.42 8.71 0.52
C LYS A 9 -29.21 8.23 -0.28
N GLU A 10 -28.86 6.95 -0.15
CA GLU A 10 -27.73 6.35 -0.89
C GLU A 10 -27.97 6.30 -2.40
N GLU A 11 -29.21 6.02 -2.83
CA GLU A 11 -29.56 5.97 -4.26
C GLU A 11 -29.30 7.30 -5.00
N LYS A 12 -29.37 8.43 -4.27
CA LYS A 12 -29.11 9.77 -4.82
C LYS A 12 -27.63 10.09 -4.97
N ILE A 13 -26.75 9.28 -4.38
CA ILE A 13 -25.30 9.46 -4.44
C ILE A 13 -24.76 8.64 -5.62
N VAL A 14 -23.90 9.26 -6.45
CA VAL A 14 -23.15 8.56 -7.49
C VAL A 14 -22.43 7.37 -6.87
N PRO A 15 -22.55 6.15 -7.39
CA PRO A 15 -22.01 4.94 -6.77
C PRO A 15 -20.51 5.04 -6.40
N LEU A 16 -19.72 5.70 -7.24
CA LEU A 16 -18.29 5.91 -6.99
C LEU A 16 -18.02 6.65 -5.66
N PHE A 17 -18.91 7.55 -5.23
CA PHE A 17 -18.73 8.38 -4.02
C PHE A 17 -19.58 7.94 -2.83
N ARG A 18 -20.09 6.70 -2.84
CA ARG A 18 -20.85 6.14 -1.70
C ARG A 18 -19.97 5.70 -0.55
N LEU A 19 -18.77 5.17 -0.84
CA LEU A 19 -17.79 4.69 0.15
C LEU A 19 -16.37 4.99 -0.31
N GLY A 20 -15.47 5.25 0.66
CA GLY A 20 -14.08 5.68 0.39
C GLY A 20 -13.27 4.72 -0.48
N PHE A 21 -13.49 3.39 -0.36
CA PHE A 21 -12.74 2.42 -1.16
C PHE A 21 -12.97 2.58 -2.67
N ARG A 22 -14.18 2.95 -3.10
CA ARG A 22 -14.55 2.99 -4.51
C ARG A 22 -13.67 3.96 -5.33
N PRO A 23 -13.62 5.27 -5.01
CA PRO A 23 -12.80 6.21 -5.77
C PRO A 23 -11.31 5.95 -5.55
N PHE A 24 -10.87 5.72 -4.30
CA PHE A 24 -9.44 5.58 -4.02
C PHE A 24 -8.83 4.30 -4.58
N PHE A 25 -9.56 3.18 -4.61
CA PHE A 25 -9.03 1.95 -5.22
C PHE A 25 -8.99 2.05 -6.74
N LEU A 26 -10.04 2.61 -7.36
CA LEU A 26 -10.09 2.76 -8.81
C LEU A 26 -9.07 3.76 -9.30
N LEU A 27 -9.12 4.99 -8.77
CA LEU A 27 -8.26 6.07 -9.21
C LEU A 27 -6.80 5.89 -8.76
N GLY A 28 -6.58 5.32 -7.56
CA GLY A 28 -5.25 4.98 -7.08
C GLY A 28 -4.58 3.90 -7.94
N ALA A 29 -5.31 2.85 -8.32
CA ALA A 29 -4.78 1.82 -9.22
C ALA A 29 -4.50 2.37 -10.63
N LEU A 30 -5.40 3.19 -11.18
CA LEU A 30 -5.20 3.86 -12.46
C LEU A 30 -3.96 4.77 -12.41
N PHE A 31 -3.89 5.61 -11.38
CA PHE A 31 -2.75 6.50 -11.19
C PHE A 31 -1.44 5.74 -11.06
N SER A 32 -1.40 4.66 -10.28
CA SER A 32 -0.20 3.82 -10.12
C SER A 32 0.31 3.25 -11.45
N ALA A 33 -0.61 2.79 -12.32
CA ALA A 33 -0.24 2.29 -13.65
C ALA A 33 0.33 3.41 -14.54
N LEU A 34 -0.32 4.58 -14.56
CA LEU A 34 0.11 5.73 -15.37
C LEU A 34 1.41 6.35 -14.86
N ALA A 35 1.54 6.54 -13.54
CA ALA A 35 2.73 7.09 -12.91
C ALA A 35 3.97 6.20 -13.15
N MET A 36 3.78 4.86 -13.13
CA MET A 36 4.87 3.95 -13.47
C MET A 36 5.28 4.07 -14.94
N LEU A 37 4.35 4.22 -15.87
CA LEU A 37 4.68 4.49 -17.29
C LEU A 37 5.38 5.84 -17.45
N GLY A 38 4.93 6.86 -16.73
CA GLY A 38 5.59 8.16 -16.67
C GLY A 38 7.03 8.07 -16.16
N TRP A 39 7.25 7.27 -15.10
CA TRP A 39 8.57 6.98 -14.58
C TRP A 39 9.48 6.29 -15.61
N LEU A 40 8.96 5.24 -16.30
CA LEU A 40 9.72 4.54 -17.34
C LEU A 40 10.10 5.47 -18.48
N GLY A 41 9.19 6.38 -18.89
CA GLY A 41 9.48 7.36 -19.94
C GLY A 41 10.61 8.31 -19.56
N GLN A 42 10.64 8.80 -18.31
CA GLN A 42 11.72 9.65 -17.80
C GLN A 42 13.02 8.86 -17.62
N LEU A 43 12.95 7.65 -17.08
CA LEU A 43 14.11 6.79 -16.85
C LEU A 43 14.87 6.44 -18.15
N ASN A 44 14.14 6.27 -19.25
CA ASN A 44 14.71 5.98 -20.56
C ASN A 44 14.95 7.23 -21.42
N GLY A 45 14.66 8.43 -20.90
CA GLY A 45 14.83 9.68 -21.66
C GLY A 45 13.86 9.83 -22.85
N TRP A 46 12.75 9.09 -22.89
CA TRP A 46 11.78 9.20 -23.98
C TRP A 46 11.05 10.54 -23.95
N PHE A 47 10.83 11.08 -22.78
CA PHE A 47 10.30 12.42 -22.53
C PHE A 47 10.71 12.92 -21.14
N VAL A 48 10.58 14.23 -20.94
CA VAL A 48 10.76 14.89 -19.65
C VAL A 48 9.42 15.48 -19.23
N LEU A 49 9.03 15.26 -17.99
CA LEU A 49 7.90 15.95 -17.38
C LEU A 49 8.38 17.35 -16.94
N PRO A 50 7.91 18.43 -17.56
CA PRO A 50 8.54 19.76 -17.42
C PRO A 50 8.49 20.33 -16.00
N GLY A 51 7.51 19.90 -15.19
CA GLY A 51 7.37 20.32 -13.80
C GLY A 51 8.16 19.48 -12.79
N ILE A 52 8.88 18.44 -13.23
CA ILE A 52 9.57 17.51 -12.34
C ILE A 52 11.08 17.71 -12.42
N GLY A 53 11.66 18.37 -11.42
CA GLY A 53 13.11 18.57 -11.31
C GLY A 53 13.86 17.34 -10.82
N ASN A 54 13.25 16.55 -9.93
CA ASN A 54 13.81 15.29 -9.43
C ASN A 54 12.90 14.10 -9.76
N PRO A 55 13.14 13.37 -10.87
CA PRO A 55 12.32 12.23 -11.27
C PRO A 55 12.29 11.08 -10.26
N ILE A 56 13.38 10.86 -9.52
CA ILE A 56 13.45 9.77 -8.52
C ILE A 56 12.58 10.12 -7.31
N TRP A 57 12.63 11.37 -6.84
CA TRP A 57 11.73 11.86 -5.80
C TRP A 57 10.28 11.72 -6.24
N TRP A 58 9.95 12.20 -7.44
CA TRP A 58 8.59 12.12 -7.96
C TRP A 58 8.08 10.68 -8.02
N HIS A 59 8.87 9.75 -8.58
CA HIS A 59 8.51 8.34 -8.62
C HIS A 59 8.21 7.79 -7.21
N ALA A 60 9.11 7.97 -6.27
CA ALA A 60 8.96 7.43 -4.93
C ALA A 60 7.83 8.10 -4.15
N HIS A 61 7.72 9.45 -4.24
CA HIS A 61 6.65 10.23 -3.65
C HIS A 61 5.28 9.75 -4.14
N GLU A 62 5.11 9.62 -5.45
CA GLU A 62 3.83 9.24 -6.04
C GLU A 62 3.46 7.77 -5.79
N MET A 63 4.45 6.87 -5.70
CA MET A 63 4.18 5.49 -5.32
C MET A 63 3.80 5.34 -3.84
N LEU A 64 4.36 6.15 -2.94
CA LEU A 64 4.10 6.07 -1.50
C LEU A 64 2.89 6.93 -1.09
N PHE A 65 2.92 8.23 -1.40
CA PHE A 65 1.91 9.19 -0.95
C PHE A 65 0.77 9.36 -1.96
N GLY A 66 1.07 9.22 -3.26
CA GLY A 66 0.05 9.23 -4.31
C GLY A 66 -0.76 7.93 -4.31
N PHE A 67 -0.12 6.78 -4.48
CA PHE A 67 -0.78 5.49 -4.61
C PHE A 67 -0.99 4.80 -3.25
N GLY A 68 0.08 4.48 -2.53
CA GLY A 68 0.00 3.68 -1.30
C GLY A 68 -0.91 4.30 -0.25
N ALA A 69 -0.74 5.59 0.04
CA ALA A 69 -1.56 6.31 1.01
C ALA A 69 -3.03 6.42 0.58
N ALA A 70 -3.31 6.57 -0.74
CA ALA A 70 -4.69 6.59 -1.25
C ALA A 70 -5.41 5.26 -0.98
N ILE A 71 -4.73 4.13 -1.18
CA ILE A 71 -5.32 2.81 -0.90
C ILE A 71 -5.57 2.64 0.60
N VAL A 72 -4.63 3.03 1.45
CA VAL A 72 -4.81 3.01 2.92
C VAL A 72 -5.97 3.90 3.35
N ALA A 73 -6.06 5.13 2.84
CA ALA A 73 -7.16 6.04 3.14
C ALA A 73 -8.52 5.48 2.70
N GLY A 74 -8.61 4.98 1.45
CA GLY A 74 -9.83 4.35 0.94
C GLY A 74 -10.28 3.16 1.77
N PHE A 75 -9.34 2.32 2.21
CA PHE A 75 -9.59 1.20 3.11
C PHE A 75 -10.10 1.68 4.48
N LEU A 76 -9.40 2.61 5.14
CA LEU A 76 -9.72 3.08 6.49
C LEU A 76 -11.05 3.84 6.53
N LEU A 77 -11.30 4.73 5.55
CA LEU A 77 -12.55 5.47 5.44
C LEU A 77 -13.77 4.56 5.19
N THR A 78 -13.54 3.36 4.66
CA THR A 78 -14.58 2.34 4.49
C THR A 78 -14.74 1.49 5.75
N ALA A 79 -13.63 1.06 6.34
CA ALA A 79 -13.61 0.17 7.49
C ALA A 79 -14.22 0.82 8.75
N VAL A 80 -14.06 2.13 8.92
CA VAL A 80 -14.58 2.88 10.07
C VAL A 80 -16.10 2.75 10.23
N GLN A 81 -16.84 2.69 9.12
CA GLN A 81 -18.27 2.46 9.16
C GLN A 81 -18.64 1.14 9.85
N ASN A 82 -17.89 0.06 9.57
CA ASN A 82 -18.13 -1.24 10.18
C ASN A 82 -17.69 -1.28 11.66
N TRP A 83 -16.68 -0.51 12.04
CA TRP A 83 -16.18 -0.47 13.41
C TRP A 83 -17.08 0.32 14.35
N THR A 84 -17.70 1.39 13.83
CA THR A 84 -18.44 2.37 14.63
C THR A 84 -19.94 2.28 14.48
N ALA A 85 -20.43 1.49 13.51
CA ALA A 85 -21.83 1.48 13.08
C ALA A 85 -22.36 2.87 12.69
N HIS A 86 -21.47 3.81 12.35
CA HIS A 86 -21.81 5.14 11.83
C HIS A 86 -21.49 5.23 10.35
N PRO A 87 -22.23 6.01 9.56
CA PRO A 87 -21.90 6.24 8.16
C PRO A 87 -20.51 6.83 7.99
N GLY A 88 -19.71 6.23 7.10
CA GLY A 88 -18.43 6.78 6.68
C GLY A 88 -18.58 8.05 5.83
N VAL A 89 -17.44 8.70 5.50
CA VAL A 89 -17.43 9.85 4.58
C VAL A 89 -17.92 9.43 3.20
N ARG A 90 -18.81 10.24 2.60
CA ARG A 90 -19.47 9.98 1.30
C ARG A 90 -19.96 11.27 0.67
N SER A 91 -20.44 11.18 -0.57
CA SER A 91 -20.98 12.33 -1.33
C SER A 91 -19.93 13.45 -1.45
N TRP A 92 -20.34 14.72 -1.37
CA TRP A 92 -19.45 15.87 -1.56
C TRP A 92 -18.21 15.93 -0.65
N PRO A 93 -18.27 15.59 0.65
CA PRO A 93 -17.07 15.50 1.46
C PRO A 93 -16.04 14.49 0.94
N LEU A 94 -16.49 13.36 0.41
CA LEU A 94 -15.60 12.39 -0.21
C LEU A 94 -15.05 12.90 -1.55
N VAL A 95 -15.88 13.57 -2.36
CA VAL A 95 -15.41 14.20 -3.61
C VAL A 95 -14.31 15.21 -3.31
N LEU A 96 -14.48 16.07 -2.29
CA LEU A 96 -13.46 17.05 -1.90
C LEU A 96 -12.12 16.39 -1.58
N VAL A 97 -12.12 15.33 -0.77
CA VAL A 97 -10.88 14.61 -0.41
C VAL A 97 -10.23 13.98 -1.66
N VAL A 98 -11.04 13.40 -2.54
CA VAL A 98 -10.54 12.81 -3.80
C VAL A 98 -9.99 13.88 -4.73
N VAL A 99 -10.61 15.04 -4.84
CA VAL A 99 -10.11 16.17 -5.67
C VAL A 99 -8.80 16.70 -5.11
N LEU A 100 -8.69 16.92 -3.80
CA LEU A 100 -7.45 17.36 -3.17
C LEU A 100 -6.31 16.36 -3.39
N TRP A 101 -6.61 15.07 -3.38
CA TRP A 101 -5.64 14.02 -3.70
C TRP A 101 -5.29 14.01 -5.20
N ALA A 102 -6.27 14.12 -6.10
CA ALA A 102 -6.07 13.95 -7.53
C ALA A 102 -5.40 15.16 -8.20
N LEU A 103 -5.67 16.38 -7.68
CA LEU A 103 -5.22 17.62 -8.27
C LEU A 103 -3.68 17.71 -8.43
N PRO A 104 -2.87 17.44 -7.38
CA PRO A 104 -1.42 17.42 -7.52
C PRO A 104 -0.94 16.37 -8.53
N ARG A 105 -1.54 15.18 -8.53
CA ARG A 105 -1.20 14.08 -9.45
C ARG A 105 -1.39 14.45 -10.92
N ALA A 106 -2.45 15.20 -11.19
CA ALA A 106 -2.75 15.64 -12.56
C ALA A 106 -1.90 16.84 -13.01
N LEU A 107 -1.60 17.78 -12.11
CA LEU A 107 -1.05 19.06 -12.47
C LEU A 107 0.44 19.24 -12.14
N LEU A 108 0.98 18.52 -11.15
CA LEU A 108 2.38 18.62 -10.75
C LEU A 108 3.36 18.43 -11.93
N PRO A 109 3.16 17.43 -12.83
CA PRO A 109 4.04 17.24 -13.97
C PRO A 109 4.16 18.44 -14.91
N TRP A 110 3.20 19.36 -14.85
CA TRP A 110 3.12 20.53 -15.76
C TRP A 110 3.40 21.84 -15.04
N LEU A 111 2.85 22.04 -13.83
CA LEU A 111 2.94 23.30 -13.09
C LEU A 111 4.18 23.40 -12.19
N GLY A 112 4.83 22.26 -11.94
CA GLY A 112 6.09 22.21 -11.23
C GLY A 112 5.95 21.93 -9.73
N GLU A 113 7.01 21.34 -9.20
CA GLU A 113 7.15 20.92 -7.80
C GLU A 113 7.27 22.10 -6.81
N HIS A 114 7.48 23.33 -7.31
CA HIS A 114 7.49 24.54 -6.47
C HIS A 114 6.12 25.23 -6.37
N ASN A 115 5.06 24.63 -6.93
CA ASN A 115 3.72 25.17 -6.85
C ASN A 115 3.11 24.96 -5.46
N THR A 116 3.05 26.03 -4.66
CA THR A 116 2.58 25.98 -3.25
C THR A 116 1.13 25.56 -3.11
N LEU A 117 0.27 25.82 -4.10
CA LEU A 117 -1.13 25.38 -4.06
C LEU A 117 -1.24 23.86 -4.25
N LEU A 118 -0.44 23.28 -5.14
CA LEU A 118 -0.40 21.84 -5.34
C LEU A 118 0.19 21.16 -4.11
N MET A 119 1.27 21.69 -3.54
CA MET A 119 1.83 21.19 -2.29
C MET A 119 0.79 21.26 -1.15
N ALA A 120 0.08 22.38 -1.01
CA ALA A 120 -0.97 22.51 0.01
C ALA A 120 -2.10 21.49 -0.19
N ALA A 121 -2.57 21.27 -1.43
CA ALA A 121 -3.58 20.27 -1.73
C ALA A 121 -3.09 18.84 -1.37
N ASP A 122 -1.83 18.54 -1.71
CA ASP A 122 -1.21 17.26 -1.40
C ASP A 122 -1.02 17.01 0.11
N LEU A 123 -0.78 18.04 0.88
CA LEU A 123 -0.62 17.95 2.33
C LEU A 123 -1.95 17.96 3.09
N LEU A 124 -3.04 18.47 2.51
CA LEU A 124 -4.33 18.62 3.20
C LEU A 124 -5.22 17.37 3.16
N TRP A 125 -5.14 16.55 2.12
CA TRP A 125 -6.08 15.43 1.94
C TRP A 125 -5.93 14.34 3.00
N LEU A 126 -4.70 14.00 3.44
CA LEU A 126 -4.47 13.00 4.50
C LEU A 126 -4.98 13.45 5.88
N PRO A 127 -4.72 14.68 6.36
CA PRO A 127 -5.34 15.22 7.57
C PRO A 127 -6.87 15.19 7.54
N LEU A 128 -7.48 15.49 6.39
CA LEU A 128 -8.94 15.37 6.24
C LEU A 128 -9.39 13.91 6.37
N CYS A 129 -8.65 12.95 5.79
CA CYS A 129 -8.92 11.53 6.01
C CYS A 129 -8.80 11.16 7.49
N ALA A 130 -7.74 11.64 8.17
CA ALA A 130 -7.55 11.41 9.60
C ALA A 130 -8.71 11.97 10.44
N TRP A 131 -9.19 13.16 10.11
CA TRP A 131 -10.37 13.76 10.74
C TRP A 131 -11.64 12.92 10.55
N TYR A 132 -11.96 12.53 9.29
CA TYR A 132 -13.13 11.70 9.00
C TYR A 132 -13.04 10.31 9.63
N LEU A 133 -11.83 9.79 9.85
CA LEU A 133 -11.59 8.56 10.59
C LEU A 133 -11.75 8.75 12.11
N ALA A 134 -11.17 9.80 12.67
CA ALA A 134 -11.15 10.06 14.11
C ALA A 134 -12.55 10.35 14.68
N LYS A 135 -13.31 11.20 13.99
CA LYS A 135 -14.64 11.68 14.47
C LYS A 135 -15.56 10.54 14.91
N PRO A 136 -15.93 9.54 14.07
CA PRO A 136 -16.80 8.44 14.50
C PRO A 136 -16.15 7.53 15.54
N ILE A 137 -14.84 7.31 15.50
CA ILE A 137 -14.12 6.48 16.48
C ILE A 137 -14.21 7.08 17.89
N VAL A 138 -14.00 8.40 18.01
CA VAL A 138 -14.06 9.11 19.28
C VAL A 138 -15.50 9.14 19.82
N VAL A 139 -16.50 9.46 18.98
CA VAL A 139 -17.90 9.50 19.34
C VAL A 139 -18.39 8.15 19.86
N THR A 140 -17.97 7.04 19.24
CA THR A 140 -18.37 5.68 19.65
C THR A 140 -17.42 5.02 20.65
N ARG A 141 -16.38 5.73 21.09
CA ARG A 141 -15.37 5.24 22.03
C ARG A 141 -14.66 3.95 21.57
N GLN A 142 -14.45 3.80 20.27
CA GLN A 142 -13.76 2.63 19.67
C GLN A 142 -12.24 2.80 19.73
N TRP A 143 -11.68 3.03 20.91
CA TRP A 143 -10.28 3.40 21.15
C TRP A 143 -9.26 2.47 20.50
N ARG A 144 -9.58 1.18 20.39
CA ARG A 144 -8.71 0.20 19.74
C ARG A 144 -8.41 0.54 18.27
N ASN A 145 -9.33 1.23 17.59
CA ASN A 145 -9.18 1.62 16.20
C ASN A 145 -8.60 3.04 16.04
N LEU A 146 -8.44 3.79 17.14
CA LEU A 146 -7.83 5.13 17.12
C LEU A 146 -6.36 5.08 16.67
N PHE A 147 -5.69 3.94 16.83
CA PHE A 147 -4.32 3.69 16.37
C PHE A 147 -4.07 4.11 14.90
N PHE A 148 -5.07 4.03 14.03
CA PHE A 148 -4.91 4.41 12.62
C PHE A 148 -4.86 5.93 12.39
N VAL A 149 -5.35 6.73 13.33
CA VAL A 149 -5.33 8.21 13.20
C VAL A 149 -3.90 8.75 13.28
N PRO A 150 -3.10 8.46 14.34
CA PRO A 150 -1.70 8.88 14.37
C PRO A 150 -0.88 8.34 13.19
N LEU A 151 -1.23 7.18 12.65
CA LEU A 151 -0.57 6.64 11.45
C LEU A 151 -0.79 7.55 10.23
N LEU A 152 -2.01 8.04 10.00
CA LEU A 152 -2.28 9.00 8.93
C LEU A 152 -1.59 10.34 9.17
N VAL A 153 -1.47 10.77 10.44
CA VAL A 153 -0.71 11.98 10.81
C VAL A 153 0.78 11.79 10.51
N ILE A 154 1.36 10.66 10.88
CA ILE A 154 2.77 10.34 10.57
C ILE A 154 2.99 10.32 9.05
N LEU A 155 2.09 9.69 8.28
CA LEU A 155 2.17 9.74 6.81
C LEU A 155 2.11 11.17 6.28
N THR A 156 1.29 12.05 6.87
CA THR A 156 1.25 13.47 6.49
C THR A 156 2.57 14.18 6.78
N LEU A 157 3.17 13.92 7.95
CA LEU A 157 4.45 14.53 8.32
C LEU A 157 5.60 14.03 7.43
N LEU A 158 5.62 12.74 7.10
CA LEU A 158 6.58 12.17 6.16
C LEU A 158 6.37 12.72 4.74
N ASN A 159 5.13 12.92 4.32
CA ASN A 159 4.82 13.58 3.07
C ASN A 159 5.33 15.02 3.05
N ALA A 160 5.06 15.81 4.08
CA ALA A 160 5.56 17.18 4.21
C ALA A 160 7.10 17.24 4.20
N ALA A 161 7.75 16.33 4.94
CA ALA A 161 9.21 16.23 4.95
C ALA A 161 9.77 15.88 3.56
N SER A 162 9.08 15.03 2.77
CA SER A 162 9.53 14.69 1.41
C SER A 162 9.51 15.91 0.47
N TRP A 163 8.57 16.81 0.63
CA TRP A 163 8.53 18.08 -0.11
C TRP A 163 9.67 19.02 0.28
N LEU A 164 10.04 19.05 1.57
CA LEU A 164 11.09 19.94 2.07
C LEU A 164 12.50 19.45 1.71
N TRP A 165 12.70 18.12 1.67
CA TRP A 165 14.03 17.50 1.49
C TRP A 165 14.28 16.94 0.09
N GLN A 166 13.41 17.21 -0.87
CA GLN A 166 13.53 16.70 -2.25
C GLN A 166 14.88 17.03 -2.93
N ALA A 167 15.53 18.14 -2.54
CA ALA A 167 16.83 18.55 -3.06
C ALA A 167 18.02 17.89 -2.32
N GLN A 168 17.79 17.26 -1.17
CA GLN A 168 18.82 16.66 -0.32
C GLN A 168 18.71 15.13 -0.39
N TRP A 169 19.41 14.52 -1.34
CA TRP A 169 19.23 13.11 -1.67
C TRP A 169 19.34 12.15 -0.48
N ALA A 170 20.37 12.30 0.36
CA ALA A 170 20.60 11.38 1.47
C ALA A 170 19.43 11.38 2.49
N ASP A 171 18.94 12.57 2.82
CA ASP A 171 17.83 12.72 3.77
C ASP A 171 16.50 12.25 3.15
N MET A 172 16.30 12.52 1.87
CA MET A 172 15.14 12.07 1.12
C MET A 172 15.11 10.54 0.99
N GLU A 173 16.21 9.89 0.61
CA GLU A 173 16.28 8.42 0.50
C GLU A 173 15.98 7.77 1.84
N HIS A 174 16.56 8.28 2.93
CA HIS A 174 16.30 7.81 4.28
C HIS A 174 14.83 7.92 4.67
N LEU A 175 14.20 9.07 4.40
CA LEU A 175 12.79 9.34 4.65
C LEU A 175 11.87 8.39 3.84
N LEU A 176 12.18 8.17 2.57
CA LEU A 176 11.39 7.30 1.70
C LEU A 176 11.45 5.84 2.19
N ILE A 177 12.62 5.37 2.64
CA ILE A 177 12.74 4.02 3.22
C ILE A 177 12.01 3.91 4.55
N THR A 178 12.09 4.94 5.41
CA THR A 178 11.30 5.02 6.64
C THR A 178 9.80 4.91 6.33
N THR A 179 9.34 5.57 5.28
CA THR A 179 7.94 5.49 4.83
C THR A 179 7.58 4.08 4.33
N VAL A 180 8.45 3.43 3.57
CA VAL A 180 8.27 2.01 3.15
C VAL A 180 8.16 1.09 4.36
N LEU A 181 9.00 1.27 5.39
CA LEU A 181 8.94 0.50 6.63
C LEU A 181 7.65 0.77 7.43
N LEU A 182 7.12 1.99 7.41
CA LEU A 182 5.82 2.30 8.00
C LEU A 182 4.68 1.53 7.31
N PHE A 183 4.65 1.52 5.96
CA PHE A 183 3.70 0.70 5.21
C PHE A 183 3.89 -0.79 5.49
N THR A 184 5.13 -1.27 5.54
CA THR A 184 5.45 -2.68 5.85
C THR A 184 4.93 -3.05 7.24
N THR A 185 5.11 -2.17 8.23
CA THR A 185 4.61 -2.37 9.60
C THR A 185 3.09 -2.42 9.62
N LEU A 186 2.42 -1.51 8.91
CA LEU A 186 0.96 -1.54 8.76
C LEU A 186 0.48 -2.85 8.13
N ILE A 187 1.14 -3.29 7.06
CA ILE A 187 0.83 -4.56 6.38
C ILE A 187 1.06 -5.76 7.32
N ALA A 188 2.12 -5.76 8.13
CA ALA A 188 2.38 -6.82 9.09
C ALA A 188 1.32 -6.91 10.19
N VAL A 189 0.85 -5.75 10.69
CA VAL A 189 -0.26 -5.67 11.67
C VAL A 189 -1.56 -6.18 11.07
N MET A 190 -1.93 -5.67 9.88
CA MET A 190 -3.19 -6.04 9.23
C MET A 190 -3.15 -7.45 8.68
N GLY A 191 -2.05 -7.85 8.03
CA GLY A 191 -1.87 -9.19 7.46
C GLY A 191 -2.03 -10.30 8.49
N GLY A 192 -1.45 -10.12 9.69
CA GLY A 192 -1.61 -11.09 10.78
C GLY A 192 -3.03 -11.23 11.30
N ARG A 193 -3.88 -10.24 11.10
CA ARG A 193 -5.31 -10.31 11.45
C ARG A 193 -6.14 -10.95 10.33
N VAL A 194 -5.91 -10.52 9.09
CA VAL A 194 -6.80 -10.84 7.97
C VAL A 194 -6.41 -12.11 7.22
N ILE A 195 -5.11 -12.41 7.04
CA ILE A 195 -4.67 -13.56 6.26
C ILE A 195 -5.10 -14.88 6.92
N PRO A 196 -4.82 -15.16 8.22
CA PRO A 196 -5.28 -16.37 8.87
C PRO A 196 -6.80 -16.50 8.93
N PHE A 197 -7.50 -15.38 9.12
CA PHE A 197 -8.97 -15.35 9.14
C PHE A 197 -9.56 -15.69 7.77
N PHE A 198 -9.03 -15.09 6.70
CA PHE A 198 -9.51 -15.38 5.35
C PHE A 198 -9.16 -16.78 4.89
N THR A 199 -7.97 -17.28 5.26
CA THR A 199 -7.56 -18.67 4.99
C THR A 199 -8.53 -19.66 5.62
N ALA A 200 -8.80 -19.53 6.92
CA ALA A 200 -9.73 -20.41 7.62
C ALA A 200 -11.13 -20.38 7.00
N ARG A 201 -11.66 -19.18 6.70
CA ARG A 201 -13.00 -19.03 6.14
C ARG A 201 -13.15 -19.62 4.73
N ALA A 202 -12.12 -19.53 3.90
CA ALA A 202 -12.19 -20.02 2.51
C ALA A 202 -11.88 -21.50 2.37
N THR A 203 -11.05 -22.06 3.27
CA THR A 203 -10.67 -23.47 3.25
C THR A 203 -11.57 -24.37 4.11
N GLY A 204 -12.45 -23.80 4.93
CA GLY A 204 -13.25 -24.52 5.92
C GLY A 204 -12.42 -25.09 7.10
N MET A 205 -11.12 -24.77 7.15
CA MET A 205 -10.23 -25.24 8.21
C MET A 205 -10.35 -24.34 9.45
N GLU A 206 -10.02 -24.88 10.62
CA GLU A 206 -9.91 -24.06 11.83
C GLU A 206 -8.84 -22.98 11.65
N LYS A 207 -9.14 -21.78 12.18
CA LYS A 207 -8.18 -20.67 12.20
C LYS A 207 -6.93 -21.09 12.99
N ALA A 208 -5.75 -20.82 12.40
CA ALA A 208 -4.48 -21.05 13.10
C ALA A 208 -4.47 -20.29 14.44
N VAL A 209 -4.25 -21.03 15.53
CA VAL A 209 -4.17 -20.44 16.88
C VAL A 209 -2.92 -19.58 16.96
N PRO A 210 -3.03 -18.27 17.29
CA PRO A 210 -1.88 -17.41 17.39
C PRO A 210 -1.01 -17.78 18.60
N ILE A 211 0.30 -17.85 18.41
CA ILE A 211 1.26 -17.92 19.51
C ILE A 211 1.53 -16.47 19.95
N LEU A 212 1.02 -16.10 21.12
CA LEU A 212 0.98 -14.69 21.55
C LEU A 212 2.36 -14.02 21.61
N TRP A 213 3.38 -14.75 22.11
CA TRP A 213 4.73 -14.21 22.17
C TRP A 213 5.32 -14.02 20.76
N LEU A 214 5.06 -14.94 19.81
CA LEU A 214 5.52 -14.84 18.43
C LEU A 214 4.86 -13.66 17.70
N GLU A 215 3.56 -13.46 17.89
CA GLU A 215 2.83 -12.31 17.34
C GLU A 215 3.41 -10.98 17.87
N ARG A 216 3.65 -10.89 19.18
CA ARG A 216 4.21 -9.69 19.82
C ARG A 216 5.66 -9.46 19.41
N ALA A 217 6.50 -10.48 19.41
CA ALA A 217 7.91 -10.37 19.05
C ALA A 217 8.10 -9.99 17.58
N SER A 218 7.34 -10.63 16.65
CA SER A 218 7.39 -10.28 15.23
C SER A 218 7.03 -8.80 15.01
N LEU A 219 5.96 -8.31 15.62
CA LEU A 219 5.59 -6.90 15.48
C LEU A 219 6.58 -5.98 16.20
N ALA A 220 7.07 -6.35 17.38
CA ALA A 220 8.04 -5.53 18.12
C ALA A 220 9.34 -5.34 17.34
N THR A 221 9.87 -6.38 16.70
CA THR A 221 11.10 -6.27 15.89
C THR A 221 10.90 -5.34 14.69
N LEU A 222 9.74 -5.37 14.05
CA LEU A 222 9.45 -4.49 12.92
C LEU A 222 9.22 -3.03 13.38
N TRP A 223 8.54 -2.83 14.53
CA TRP A 223 8.44 -1.50 15.15
C TRP A 223 9.81 -0.97 15.56
N LEU A 224 10.69 -1.79 16.14
CA LEU A 224 12.06 -1.39 16.46
C LEU A 224 12.84 -1.02 15.20
N THR A 225 12.69 -1.78 14.12
CA THR A 225 13.30 -1.45 12.81
C THR A 225 12.81 -0.08 12.33
N LEU A 226 11.49 0.16 12.33
CA LEU A 226 10.92 1.45 11.92
C LEU A 226 11.41 2.61 12.80
N VAL A 227 11.40 2.43 14.13
CA VAL A 227 11.86 3.46 15.07
C VAL A 227 13.36 3.73 14.90
N SER A 228 14.17 2.69 14.67
CA SER A 228 15.59 2.87 14.38
C SER A 228 15.81 3.70 13.12
N TRP A 229 15.07 3.43 12.04
CA TRP A 229 15.13 4.23 10.81
C TRP A 229 14.58 5.65 10.99
N LEU A 230 13.67 5.87 11.92
CA LEU A 230 13.14 7.22 12.20
C LEU A 230 14.12 8.06 13.01
N LEU A 231 14.92 7.45 13.91
CA LEU A 231 15.74 8.17 14.88
C LEU A 231 17.24 8.15 14.60
N LEU A 232 17.74 7.16 13.86
CA LEU A 232 19.17 6.97 13.60
C LEU A 232 19.49 7.30 12.15
N PRO A 233 20.64 7.91 11.85
CA PRO A 233 21.05 8.21 10.48
C PRO A 233 21.38 6.94 9.68
N THR A 234 21.30 7.04 8.35
CA THR A 234 21.52 5.92 7.41
C THR A 234 22.75 5.08 7.70
N PRO A 235 23.95 5.63 7.99
CA PRO A 235 25.13 4.82 8.30
C PRO A 235 24.95 3.89 9.50
N TRP A 236 24.13 4.26 10.48
CA TRP A 236 23.85 3.41 11.64
C TRP A 236 22.87 2.30 11.31
N VAL A 237 21.76 2.62 10.65
CA VAL A 237 20.71 1.62 10.32
C VAL A 237 21.16 0.63 9.23
N THR A 238 22.20 0.96 8.47
CA THR A 238 22.83 0.06 7.50
C THR A 238 24.11 -0.60 8.02
N SER A 239 24.44 -0.39 9.28
CA SER A 239 25.65 -0.94 9.90
C SER A 239 25.45 -2.34 10.48
N LEU A 240 26.56 -3.02 10.76
CA LEU A 240 26.60 -4.35 11.38
C LEU A 240 25.86 -4.41 12.73
N TYR A 241 25.72 -3.29 13.44
CA TYR A 241 24.97 -3.22 14.70
C TYR A 241 23.49 -3.55 14.54
N MET A 242 22.91 -3.29 13.37
CA MET A 242 21.52 -3.58 13.09
C MET A 242 21.26 -5.01 12.58
N LEU A 243 22.33 -5.73 12.18
CA LEU A 243 22.22 -7.09 11.62
C LEU A 243 21.41 -8.04 12.53
N PRO A 244 21.67 -8.13 13.86
CA PRO A 244 20.90 -9.02 14.74
C PRO A 244 19.39 -8.73 14.70
N LEU A 245 19.00 -7.44 14.69
CA LEU A 245 17.59 -7.04 14.62
C LEU A 245 16.93 -7.50 13.31
N TYR A 246 17.61 -7.29 12.16
CA TYR A 246 17.09 -7.71 10.86
C TYR A 246 16.96 -9.23 10.74
N ILE A 247 17.93 -9.99 11.23
CA ILE A 247 17.90 -11.47 11.20
C ILE A 247 16.78 -11.99 12.11
N VAL A 248 16.67 -11.48 13.35
CA VAL A 248 15.62 -11.89 14.27
C VAL A 248 14.24 -11.55 13.71
N ALA A 249 14.06 -10.35 13.16
CA ALA A 249 12.81 -9.94 12.51
C ALA A 249 12.48 -10.87 11.32
N THR A 250 13.45 -11.18 10.47
CA THR A 250 13.29 -12.13 9.35
C THR A 250 12.76 -13.48 9.82
N VAL A 251 13.44 -14.09 10.79
CA VAL A 251 13.09 -15.42 11.31
C VAL A 251 11.70 -15.42 11.95
N LEU A 252 11.39 -14.41 12.77
CA LEU A 252 10.09 -14.33 13.45
C LEU A 252 8.94 -14.11 12.46
N HIS A 253 9.10 -13.24 11.46
CA HIS A 253 8.06 -13.02 10.44
C HIS A 253 7.87 -14.22 9.53
N LEU A 254 8.95 -14.93 9.16
CA LEU A 254 8.87 -16.18 8.40
C LEU A 254 8.15 -17.27 9.20
N TRP A 255 8.55 -17.47 10.47
CA TRP A 255 7.89 -18.45 11.34
C TRP A 255 6.41 -18.14 11.54
N ARG A 256 6.07 -16.87 11.81
CA ARG A 256 4.69 -16.40 11.91
C ARG A 256 3.88 -16.78 10.67
N GLN A 257 4.40 -16.53 9.47
CA GLN A 257 3.74 -16.80 8.19
C GLN A 257 3.58 -18.28 7.91
N LEU A 258 4.58 -19.10 8.18
CA LEU A 258 4.53 -20.56 7.98
C LEU A 258 3.34 -21.21 8.71
N ARG A 259 2.90 -20.62 9.82
CA ARG A 259 1.73 -21.07 10.57
C ARG A 259 0.39 -20.79 9.89
N TRP A 260 0.35 -19.93 8.88
CA TRP A 260 -0.90 -19.52 8.22
C TRP A 260 -1.35 -20.45 7.10
N ARG A 261 -0.67 -21.58 6.90
CA ARG A 261 -1.07 -22.67 5.99
C ARG A 261 -1.18 -22.23 4.51
N LEU A 262 -0.19 -21.51 3.98
CA LEU A 262 -0.12 -21.13 2.55
C LEU A 262 -0.48 -22.28 1.59
N PRO A 263 0.03 -23.54 1.76
CA PRO A 263 -0.29 -24.61 0.81
C PRO A 263 -1.78 -24.88 0.63
N SER A 264 -2.59 -24.68 1.67
CA SER A 264 -4.05 -24.89 1.58
C SER A 264 -4.77 -23.81 0.77
N THR A 265 -4.08 -22.75 0.37
CA THR A 265 -4.66 -21.60 -0.33
C THR A 265 -4.34 -21.54 -1.83
N LEU A 266 -3.55 -22.47 -2.35
CA LEU A 266 -3.08 -22.45 -3.74
C LEU A 266 -4.21 -22.46 -4.78
N GLY A 267 -5.34 -23.09 -4.47
CA GLY A 267 -6.56 -23.03 -5.29
C GLY A 267 -7.35 -21.73 -5.18
N GLN A 268 -6.93 -20.78 -4.33
CA GLN A 268 -7.67 -19.55 -4.02
C GLN A 268 -6.82 -18.30 -4.32
N PRO A 269 -6.92 -17.70 -5.53
CA PRO A 269 -6.06 -16.60 -5.96
C PRO A 269 -6.08 -15.38 -5.01
N LEU A 270 -7.24 -15.04 -4.46
CA LEU A 270 -7.39 -13.98 -3.46
C LEU A 270 -6.72 -14.28 -2.10
N LEU A 271 -6.15 -15.46 -1.92
CA LEU A 271 -5.45 -15.83 -0.68
C LEU A 271 -3.97 -16.04 -0.92
N TRP A 272 -3.57 -16.89 -1.89
CA TRP A 272 -2.15 -17.10 -2.11
C TRP A 272 -1.43 -15.79 -2.47
N SER A 273 -2.11 -14.83 -3.15
CA SER A 273 -1.55 -13.50 -3.41
C SER A 273 -1.21 -12.74 -2.11
N LEU A 274 -2.07 -12.79 -1.09
CA LEU A 274 -1.80 -12.16 0.21
C LEU A 274 -0.66 -12.85 0.98
N HIS A 275 -0.60 -14.17 0.92
CA HIS A 275 0.51 -14.92 1.52
C HIS A 275 1.85 -14.60 0.85
N LEU A 276 1.89 -14.57 -0.50
CA LEU A 276 3.11 -14.22 -1.23
C LEU A 276 3.50 -12.76 -0.98
N ALA A 277 2.53 -11.85 -0.89
CA ALA A 277 2.80 -10.47 -0.52
C ALA A 277 3.47 -10.35 0.86
N TYR A 278 2.98 -11.11 1.84
CA TYR A 278 3.57 -11.11 3.19
C TYR A 278 4.98 -11.72 3.21
N LEU A 279 5.26 -12.70 2.35
CA LEU A 279 6.58 -13.32 2.25
C LEU A 279 7.68 -12.32 1.88
N PHE A 280 7.34 -11.25 1.16
CA PHE A 280 8.29 -10.20 0.86
C PHE A 280 8.74 -9.39 2.09
N ILE A 281 8.02 -9.43 3.23
CA ILE A 281 8.49 -8.81 4.50
C ILE A 281 9.78 -9.47 4.98
N PRO A 282 9.81 -10.79 5.29
CA PRO A 282 11.06 -11.42 5.72
C PRO A 282 12.16 -11.36 4.65
N LEU A 283 11.82 -11.39 3.35
CA LEU A 283 12.81 -11.23 2.28
C LEU A 283 13.45 -9.83 2.25
N GLY A 284 12.65 -8.78 2.43
CA GLY A 284 13.16 -7.40 2.50
C GLY A 284 13.98 -7.14 3.76
N LEU A 285 13.56 -7.69 4.91
CA LEU A 285 14.34 -7.63 6.15
C LEU A 285 15.67 -8.38 6.04
N LEU A 286 15.67 -9.56 5.37
CA LEU A 286 16.88 -10.30 5.07
C LEU A 286 17.83 -9.50 4.17
N ALA A 287 17.29 -8.80 3.15
CA ALA A 287 18.08 -7.94 2.28
C ALA A 287 18.68 -6.74 3.05
N LEU A 288 17.95 -6.12 3.98
CA LEU A 288 18.51 -5.10 4.88
C LEU A 288 19.60 -5.68 5.78
N GLY A 289 19.44 -6.91 6.28
CA GLY A 289 20.46 -7.62 7.03
C GLY A 289 21.70 -7.92 6.19
N ALA A 290 21.53 -8.35 4.95
CA ALA A 290 22.63 -8.60 4.01
C ALA A 290 23.40 -7.31 3.69
N LEU A 291 22.69 -6.19 3.47
CA LEU A 291 23.31 -4.87 3.33
C LEU A 291 24.12 -4.49 4.59
N ALA A 292 23.53 -4.66 5.78
CA ALA A 292 24.20 -4.36 7.05
C ALA A 292 25.43 -5.25 7.31
N ALA A 293 25.46 -6.45 6.76
CA ALA A 293 26.61 -7.36 6.77
C ALA A 293 27.68 -7.01 5.72
N GLY A 294 27.49 -5.95 4.94
CA GLY A 294 28.45 -5.52 3.90
C GLY A 294 28.38 -6.34 2.61
N LEU A 295 27.34 -7.14 2.40
CA LEU A 295 27.13 -7.85 1.14
C LEU A 295 26.74 -6.86 0.02
N PRO A 296 26.97 -7.19 -1.27
CA PRO A 296 26.71 -6.29 -2.40
C PRO A 296 25.19 -6.17 -2.72
N ILE A 297 24.42 -5.82 -1.72
CA ILE A 297 22.99 -5.54 -1.81
C ILE A 297 22.78 -4.04 -1.72
N SER A 298 22.06 -3.45 -2.68
CA SER A 298 21.73 -2.04 -2.61
C SER A 298 20.50 -1.78 -1.71
N LEU A 299 20.45 -0.59 -1.11
CA LEU A 299 19.31 -0.15 -0.34
C LEU A 299 18.04 -0.10 -1.21
N SER A 300 18.17 0.29 -2.48
CA SER A 300 17.11 0.25 -3.48
C SER A 300 16.54 -1.17 -3.68
N LEU A 301 17.38 -2.20 -3.70
CA LEU A 301 16.92 -3.58 -3.82
C LEU A 301 16.09 -4.00 -2.61
N ALA A 302 16.60 -3.75 -1.39
CA ALA A 302 15.90 -4.09 -0.16
C ALA A 302 14.56 -3.35 -0.04
N SER A 303 14.52 -2.06 -0.37
CA SER A 303 13.30 -1.26 -0.35
C SER A 303 12.26 -1.73 -1.37
N HIS A 304 12.67 -2.22 -2.55
CA HIS A 304 11.73 -2.72 -3.55
C HIS A 304 11.15 -4.10 -3.23
N LEU A 305 11.86 -4.93 -2.46
CA LEU A 305 11.23 -6.13 -1.86
C LEU A 305 10.06 -5.74 -0.95
N LEU A 306 10.22 -4.69 -0.14
CA LEU A 306 9.20 -4.21 0.77
C LEU A 306 8.11 -3.39 0.08
N SER A 307 8.44 -2.55 -0.90
CA SER A 307 7.49 -1.70 -1.61
C SER A 307 6.84 -2.43 -2.79
N ALA A 308 7.57 -2.81 -3.83
CA ALA A 308 7.01 -3.48 -4.99
C ALA A 308 6.51 -4.90 -4.64
N GLY A 309 7.32 -5.66 -3.90
CA GLY A 309 6.98 -7.03 -3.50
C GLY A 309 5.86 -7.07 -2.47
N CYS A 310 6.10 -6.55 -1.27
CA CYS A 310 5.13 -6.62 -0.18
C CYS A 310 3.95 -5.66 -0.42
N MET A 311 4.19 -4.34 -0.47
CA MET A 311 3.11 -3.36 -0.53
C MET A 311 2.31 -3.50 -1.82
N GLY A 312 2.96 -3.55 -2.99
CA GLY A 312 2.26 -3.65 -4.26
C GLY A 312 1.40 -4.91 -4.39
N THR A 313 1.95 -6.09 -4.07
CA THR A 313 1.20 -7.34 -4.14
C THR A 313 0.06 -7.38 -3.11
N MET A 314 0.31 -6.92 -1.87
CA MET A 314 -0.70 -6.86 -0.82
C MET A 314 -1.85 -5.94 -1.20
N ILE A 315 -1.54 -4.75 -1.70
CA ILE A 315 -2.54 -3.79 -2.16
C ILE A 315 -3.42 -4.42 -3.24
N LEU A 316 -2.83 -4.98 -4.30
CA LEU A 316 -3.60 -5.54 -5.40
C LEU A 316 -4.54 -6.68 -4.94
N GLY A 317 -4.04 -7.59 -4.09
CA GLY A 317 -4.85 -8.65 -3.49
C GLY A 317 -5.99 -8.12 -2.62
N MET A 318 -5.69 -7.11 -1.79
CA MET A 318 -6.69 -6.52 -0.87
C MET A 318 -7.74 -5.69 -1.61
N ILE A 319 -7.34 -4.82 -2.56
CA ILE A 319 -8.32 -4.01 -3.30
C ILE A 319 -9.24 -4.89 -4.15
N ALA A 320 -8.72 -5.97 -4.75
CA ALA A 320 -9.55 -6.93 -5.48
C ALA A 320 -10.58 -7.60 -4.56
N ARG A 321 -10.13 -8.10 -3.40
CA ARG A 321 -11.00 -8.78 -2.43
C ARG A 321 -12.03 -7.85 -1.79
N VAL A 322 -11.60 -6.68 -1.33
CA VAL A 322 -12.46 -5.69 -0.66
C VAL A 322 -13.52 -5.15 -1.63
N SER A 323 -13.13 -4.88 -2.88
CA SER A 323 -14.07 -4.42 -3.92
C SER A 323 -15.20 -5.42 -4.17
N LEU A 324 -14.90 -6.72 -4.28
CA LEU A 324 -15.94 -7.76 -4.42
C LEU A 324 -16.84 -7.82 -3.20
N GLY A 325 -16.25 -7.91 -1.99
CA GLY A 325 -17.01 -8.07 -0.76
C GLY A 325 -17.93 -6.89 -0.46
N HIS A 326 -17.43 -5.66 -0.61
CA HIS A 326 -18.22 -4.46 -0.35
C HIS A 326 -19.18 -4.10 -1.50
N SER A 327 -19.05 -4.68 -2.67
CA SER A 327 -20.00 -4.53 -3.78
C SER A 327 -21.06 -5.64 -3.84
N GLY A 328 -21.09 -6.54 -2.83
CA GLY A 328 -22.10 -7.61 -2.75
C GLY A 328 -21.88 -8.75 -3.74
N ARG A 329 -20.63 -8.96 -4.20
CA ARG A 329 -20.27 -10.00 -5.17
C ARG A 329 -19.55 -11.17 -4.51
N ALA A 330 -19.62 -12.34 -5.15
CA ALA A 330 -18.87 -13.53 -4.70
C ALA A 330 -17.36 -13.24 -4.69
N LEU A 331 -16.66 -13.79 -3.68
CA LEU A 331 -15.20 -13.64 -3.53
C LEU A 331 -14.46 -14.60 -4.48
N GLN A 332 -14.73 -14.47 -5.76
CA GLN A 332 -14.11 -15.25 -6.84
C GLN A 332 -13.59 -14.31 -7.91
N VAL A 333 -12.38 -14.56 -8.40
CA VAL A 333 -11.74 -13.75 -9.44
C VAL A 333 -11.55 -14.55 -10.72
N GLY A 334 -11.82 -13.88 -11.84
CA GLY A 334 -11.57 -14.43 -13.17
C GLY A 334 -10.07 -14.46 -13.53
N ARG A 335 -9.73 -15.13 -14.62
CA ARG A 335 -8.34 -15.31 -15.10
C ARG A 335 -7.56 -14.00 -15.24
N ARG A 336 -8.21 -12.91 -15.68
CA ARG A 336 -7.55 -11.59 -15.83
C ARG A 336 -6.92 -11.10 -14.52
N ILE A 337 -7.61 -11.25 -13.40
CA ILE A 337 -7.10 -10.83 -12.08
C ILE A 337 -6.06 -11.82 -11.55
N GLN A 338 -6.16 -13.11 -11.89
CA GLN A 338 -5.10 -14.07 -11.60
C GLN A 338 -3.80 -13.68 -12.32
N TYR A 339 -3.88 -13.30 -13.60
CA TYR A 339 -2.74 -12.76 -14.34
C TYR A 339 -2.20 -11.46 -13.70
N ALA A 340 -3.07 -10.56 -13.25
CA ALA A 340 -2.64 -9.35 -12.56
C ALA A 340 -1.84 -9.66 -11.28
N PHE A 341 -2.24 -10.66 -10.48
CA PHE A 341 -1.47 -11.12 -9.33
C PHE A 341 -0.12 -11.71 -9.73
N GLY A 342 -0.07 -12.53 -10.78
CA GLY A 342 1.19 -13.05 -11.33
C GLY A 342 2.12 -11.94 -11.81
N LEU A 343 1.57 -10.96 -12.53
CA LEU A 343 2.33 -9.83 -13.08
C LEU A 343 2.93 -8.93 -12.01
N VAL A 344 2.20 -8.60 -10.93
CA VAL A 344 2.75 -7.74 -9.86
C VAL A 344 3.85 -8.45 -9.08
N ILE A 345 3.73 -9.77 -8.85
CA ILE A 345 4.79 -10.56 -8.24
C ILE A 345 6.01 -10.65 -9.17
N MET A 346 5.77 -10.91 -10.46
CA MET A 346 6.84 -10.92 -11.46
C MET A 346 7.54 -9.56 -11.56
N ALA A 347 6.79 -8.45 -11.48
CA ALA A 347 7.36 -7.10 -11.42
C ALA A 347 8.36 -6.95 -10.27
N ALA A 348 7.98 -7.40 -9.07
CA ALA A 348 8.88 -7.37 -7.91
C ALA A 348 10.11 -8.24 -8.10
N LEU A 349 9.96 -9.46 -8.63
CA LEU A 349 11.07 -10.37 -8.89
C LEU A 349 12.02 -9.82 -9.95
N LEU A 350 11.51 -9.30 -11.07
CA LEU A 350 12.32 -8.68 -12.12
C LEU A 350 13.10 -7.47 -11.61
N ARG A 351 12.47 -6.63 -10.76
CA ARG A 351 13.09 -5.44 -10.15
C ARG A 351 14.28 -5.78 -9.26
N VAL A 352 14.26 -6.95 -8.65
CA VAL A 352 15.27 -7.39 -7.68
C VAL A 352 16.27 -8.35 -8.29
N LEU A 353 15.81 -9.42 -8.96
CA LEU A 353 16.68 -10.51 -9.40
C LEU A 353 17.56 -10.12 -10.59
N ILE A 354 17.05 -9.32 -11.53
CA ILE A 354 17.87 -8.94 -12.70
C ILE A 354 19.06 -8.06 -12.27
N PRO A 355 18.89 -6.98 -11.50
CA PRO A 355 20.04 -6.21 -11.01
C PRO A 355 20.99 -7.01 -10.13
N LEU A 356 20.48 -7.96 -9.36
CA LEU A 356 21.29 -8.78 -8.45
C LEU A 356 22.13 -9.79 -9.20
N LEU A 357 21.57 -10.51 -10.18
CA LEU A 357 22.22 -11.62 -10.85
C LEU A 357 22.95 -11.18 -12.14
N TRP A 358 22.44 -10.14 -12.79
CA TRP A 358 22.97 -9.61 -14.05
C TRP A 358 22.99 -8.07 -14.02
N PRO A 359 23.93 -7.44 -13.30
CA PRO A 359 24.01 -5.98 -13.15
C PRO A 359 24.03 -5.19 -14.46
N ALA A 360 24.65 -5.76 -15.52
CA ALA A 360 24.68 -5.14 -16.84
C ALA A 360 23.30 -4.98 -17.49
N TYR A 361 22.30 -5.75 -17.05
CA TYR A 361 20.92 -5.70 -17.56
C TYR A 361 19.96 -4.98 -16.61
N THR A 362 20.47 -4.22 -15.65
CA THR A 362 19.65 -3.52 -14.63
C THR A 362 18.52 -2.70 -15.24
N LEU A 363 18.81 -1.88 -16.27
CA LEU A 363 17.81 -1.02 -16.92
C LEU A 363 16.70 -1.85 -17.59
N TYR A 364 17.07 -2.96 -18.25
CA TYR A 364 16.07 -3.88 -18.82
C TYR A 364 15.19 -4.50 -17.74
N GLY A 365 15.78 -4.91 -16.62
CA GLY A 365 15.04 -5.42 -15.47
C GLY A 365 14.05 -4.41 -14.93
N TRP A 366 14.45 -3.16 -14.79
CA TRP A 366 13.57 -2.07 -14.33
C TRP A 366 12.45 -1.78 -15.32
N ASN A 367 12.73 -1.77 -16.63
CA ASN A 367 11.72 -1.57 -17.65
C ASN A 367 10.69 -2.70 -17.67
N LEU A 368 11.11 -3.95 -17.67
CA LEU A 368 10.22 -5.10 -17.63
C LEU A 368 9.38 -5.14 -16.34
N SER A 369 10.00 -4.81 -15.20
CA SER A 369 9.30 -4.68 -13.93
C SER A 369 8.20 -3.62 -13.98
N GLY A 370 8.51 -2.42 -14.45
CA GLY A 370 7.55 -1.32 -14.53
C GLY A 370 6.41 -1.59 -15.51
N LEU A 371 6.71 -2.24 -16.64
CA LEU A 371 5.67 -2.66 -17.60
C LEU A 371 4.75 -3.74 -16.99
N ALA A 372 5.31 -4.74 -16.31
CA ALA A 372 4.54 -5.78 -15.63
C ALA A 372 3.66 -5.19 -14.52
N TRP A 373 4.18 -4.23 -13.73
CA TRP A 373 3.42 -3.48 -12.74
C TRP A 373 2.26 -2.72 -13.36
N SER A 374 2.54 -1.91 -14.39
CA SER A 374 1.53 -1.10 -15.07
C SER A 374 0.42 -1.96 -15.65
N LEU A 375 0.76 -3.08 -16.29
CA LEU A 375 -0.21 -4.03 -16.83
C LEU A 375 -1.04 -4.70 -15.72
N ALA A 376 -0.44 -5.05 -14.58
CA ALA A 376 -1.15 -5.64 -13.46
C ALA A 376 -2.25 -4.71 -12.93
N TYR A 377 -1.91 -3.44 -12.69
CA TYR A 377 -2.88 -2.45 -12.20
C TYR A 377 -3.88 -2.01 -13.27
N ALA A 378 -3.48 -1.94 -14.54
CA ALA A 378 -4.41 -1.71 -15.65
C ALA A 378 -5.46 -2.83 -15.79
N LEU A 379 -5.06 -4.09 -15.61
CA LEU A 379 -6.00 -5.22 -15.57
C LEU A 379 -6.99 -5.12 -14.41
N PHE A 380 -6.53 -4.66 -13.23
CA PHE A 380 -7.42 -4.36 -12.12
C PHE A 380 -8.43 -3.28 -12.50
N VAL A 381 -7.97 -2.14 -13.01
CA VAL A 381 -8.84 -1.04 -13.45
C VAL A 381 -9.87 -1.54 -14.48
N TRP A 382 -9.44 -2.27 -15.49
CA TRP A 382 -10.33 -2.80 -16.52
C TRP A 382 -11.45 -3.67 -15.94
N VAL A 383 -11.12 -4.57 -15.02
CA VAL A 383 -12.10 -5.51 -14.45
C VAL A 383 -12.98 -4.85 -13.39
N TYR A 384 -12.41 -3.95 -12.57
CA TYR A 384 -13.10 -3.40 -11.40
C TYR A 384 -13.73 -2.03 -11.63
N ALA A 385 -13.40 -1.30 -12.69
CA ALA A 385 -14.07 -0.02 -12.98
C ALA A 385 -15.60 -0.15 -13.05
N PRO A 386 -16.18 -1.10 -13.82
CA PRO A 386 -17.63 -1.27 -13.84
C PRO A 386 -18.21 -1.71 -12.50
N ILE A 387 -17.44 -2.40 -11.65
CA ILE A 387 -17.86 -2.83 -10.31
C ILE A 387 -17.90 -1.65 -9.35
N LEU A 388 -16.87 -0.79 -9.39
CA LEU A 388 -16.70 0.33 -8.45
C LEU A 388 -17.58 1.53 -8.80
N THR A 389 -17.99 1.65 -10.07
CA THR A 389 -18.89 2.72 -10.56
C THR A 389 -20.35 2.32 -10.59
N SER A 390 -20.71 1.07 -10.24
CA SER A 390 -22.08 0.57 -10.20
C SER A 390 -22.61 0.42 -8.76
N PRO A 391 -23.93 0.42 -8.55
CA PRO A 391 -24.52 0.02 -7.27
C PRO A 391 -24.12 -1.40 -6.85
N ARG A 392 -24.34 -1.74 -5.59
CA ARG A 392 -24.11 -3.09 -5.08
C ARG A 392 -25.01 -4.12 -5.80
N ALA A 393 -24.43 -5.27 -6.10
CA ALA A 393 -25.13 -6.34 -6.80
C ALA A 393 -26.25 -7.00 -5.96
N ASP A 394 -26.15 -6.91 -4.62
CA ASP A 394 -27.13 -7.47 -3.67
C ASP A 394 -28.27 -6.50 -3.31
N GLY A 395 -28.36 -5.33 -3.96
CA GLY A 395 -29.40 -4.31 -3.74
C GLY A 395 -29.29 -3.57 -2.40
N ARG A 396 -28.27 -3.86 -1.56
CA ARG A 396 -28.07 -3.16 -0.29
C ARG A 396 -27.42 -1.78 -0.52
N PRO A 397 -27.63 -0.81 0.39
CA PRO A 397 -26.96 0.48 0.32
C PRO A 397 -25.44 0.34 0.50
N GLY A 398 -24.65 1.19 -0.19
CA GLY A 398 -23.19 1.22 -0.04
C GLY A 398 -22.37 1.10 -1.30
#